data_530ef2351e2ff3f044caf7f15bc137ae
#
_entry.id   530ef2351e2ff3f044caf7f15bc137ae
#
_cell.length_a   1.000
_cell.length_b   1.000
_cell.length_c   1.000
_cell.angle_alpha   90.00
_cell.angle_beta   90.00
_cell.angle_gamma   90.00
#
_symmetry.space_group_name_H-M   'P 1'
#
loop_
_entity.id
_entity.type
_entity.pdbx_description
1 polymer ?
#
loop_
_entity_poly.entity_id
_entity_poly.type
_entity_poly.pdbx_seq_one_letter_code
_entity_poly.pdbx_strand_id
1 'polypeptide(L)'
;MATALGIRFLDASGQALVGNGENLSKICQIDCTGMDRRLTDITLEVACDVNNPLLGEEGAAHIYGPQKGATNVQVAMIENGLSHLADVIKKDLQVEVRDLSGGGAAGGLGAGLFAFYQATLKPGAELLLDILAFDKHIKGACVVITTEGKLDVQTGFGKAPAIVAKRAAKQGVPTIAIAGQIEGQGIDWQALGFAQVYSLCDDDIDADYAMSHAACLLEEKTQQVIDGFFAE
;
A
#
# COMPACT_ATOMS: atom_id res chain seq x y z
N MET A 1 10.68 15.18 8.60
CA MET A 1 11.11 14.99 7.19
C MET A 1 11.16 16.34 6.47
N ALA A 2 10.06 16.97 6.14
CA ALA A 2 9.99 18.21 5.35
C ALA A 2 10.94 19.32 5.88
N THR A 3 10.94 19.57 7.19
CA THR A 3 11.85 20.54 7.84
C THR A 3 13.32 20.19 7.65
N ALA A 4 13.69 18.90 7.70
CA ALA A 4 15.07 18.47 7.47
C ALA A 4 15.53 18.66 6.01
N LEU A 5 14.59 18.78 5.10
CA LEU A 5 14.81 19.01 3.66
C LEU A 5 14.60 20.48 3.25
N GLY A 6 14.52 21.37 4.25
CA GLY A 6 14.54 22.82 4.05
C GLY A 6 13.17 23.49 3.93
N ILE A 7 12.06 22.77 4.12
CA ILE A 7 10.71 23.35 4.16
C ILE A 7 10.41 23.88 5.56
N ARG A 8 9.90 25.10 5.66
CA ARG A 8 9.50 25.72 6.92
C ARG A 8 7.99 25.84 7.02
N PHE A 9 7.45 25.51 8.19
CA PHE A 9 6.06 25.73 8.55
C PHE A 9 6.02 26.96 9.45
N LEU A 10 5.31 27.99 9.05
CA LEU A 10 5.29 29.28 9.73
C LEU A 10 3.94 29.52 10.38
N ASP A 11 3.94 30.13 11.57
CA ASP A 11 2.75 30.62 12.24
C ASP A 11 2.30 32.01 11.71
N ALA A 12 1.25 32.55 12.30
CA ALA A 12 0.69 33.86 11.92
C ALA A 12 1.67 35.03 12.12
N SER A 13 2.69 34.86 12.97
CA SER A 13 3.76 35.87 13.19
C SER A 13 4.98 35.68 12.26
N GLY A 14 4.97 34.63 11.42
CA GLY A 14 6.08 34.26 10.55
C GLY A 14 7.19 33.47 11.25
N GLN A 15 6.96 33.00 12.49
CA GLN A 15 7.92 32.16 13.20
C GLN A 15 7.80 30.70 12.78
N ALA A 16 8.95 30.02 12.67
CA ALA A 16 9.00 28.63 12.32
C ALA A 16 8.47 27.72 13.45
N LEU A 17 7.55 26.84 13.12
CA LEU A 17 6.97 25.85 14.01
C LEU A 17 7.72 24.54 13.96
N VAL A 18 7.75 23.83 15.09
CA VAL A 18 8.18 22.43 15.13
C VAL A 18 7.11 21.58 14.45
N GLY A 19 7.54 20.71 13.54
CA GLY A 19 6.63 19.81 12.80
C GLY A 19 6.16 18.63 13.67
N ASN A 20 5.12 18.87 14.47
CA ASN A 20 4.44 17.88 15.30
C ASN A 20 2.92 18.06 15.24
N GLY A 21 2.17 17.08 15.76
CA GLY A 21 0.71 17.09 15.73
C GLY A 21 0.05 18.28 16.44
N GLU A 22 0.68 18.80 17.50
CA GLU A 22 0.14 19.94 18.29
C GLU A 22 0.18 21.27 17.53
N ASN A 23 1.07 21.39 16.57
CA ASN A 23 1.26 22.62 15.81
C ASN A 23 0.53 22.65 14.47
N LEU A 24 -0.12 21.55 14.04
CA LEU A 24 -0.82 21.48 12.75
C LEU A 24 -1.80 22.63 12.55
N SER A 25 -2.62 22.91 13.55
CA SER A 25 -3.63 23.98 13.51
C SER A 25 -3.07 25.40 13.57
N LYS A 26 -1.78 25.56 13.87
CA LYS A 26 -1.10 26.86 13.97
C LYS A 26 -0.35 27.23 12.69
N ILE A 27 -0.21 26.31 11.74
CA ILE A 27 0.49 26.54 10.48
C ILE A 27 -0.31 27.51 9.61
N CYS A 28 0.23 28.65 9.32
CA CYS A 28 -0.40 29.67 8.48
C CYS A 28 0.23 29.76 7.10
N GLN A 29 1.47 29.32 6.95
CA GLN A 29 2.22 29.36 5.70
C GLN A 29 3.22 28.21 5.59
N ILE A 30 3.40 27.70 4.38
CA ILE A 30 4.43 26.75 4.00
C ILE A 30 5.45 27.48 3.13
N ASP A 31 6.69 27.53 3.59
CA ASP A 31 7.78 28.17 2.88
C ASP A 31 8.76 27.09 2.36
N CYS A 32 8.74 26.90 1.04
CA CYS A 32 9.60 25.95 0.34
C CYS A 32 10.90 26.58 -0.22
N THR A 33 11.19 27.86 0.05
CA THR A 33 12.35 28.55 -0.54
C THR A 33 13.68 27.94 -0.16
N GLY A 34 13.75 27.30 1.02
CA GLY A 34 14.93 26.58 1.52
C GLY A 34 15.01 25.11 1.10
N MET A 35 14.07 24.62 0.29
CA MET A 35 14.05 23.22 -0.12
C MET A 35 15.34 22.85 -0.88
N ASP A 36 15.91 21.69 -0.55
CA ASP A 36 17.10 21.17 -1.22
C ASP A 36 16.84 20.99 -2.73
N ARG A 37 17.60 21.72 -3.55
CA ARG A 37 17.41 21.71 -5.00
C ARG A 37 17.61 20.36 -5.64
N ARG A 38 18.36 19.45 -5.04
CA ARG A 38 18.53 18.08 -5.54
C ARG A 38 17.21 17.30 -5.61
N LEU A 39 16.22 17.70 -4.84
CA LEU A 39 14.90 17.07 -4.83
C LEU A 39 14.09 17.35 -6.12
N THR A 40 14.44 18.38 -6.88
CA THR A 40 13.80 18.67 -8.17
C THR A 40 14.27 17.74 -9.29
N ASP A 41 15.42 17.10 -9.11
CA ASP A 41 16.08 16.29 -10.13
C ASP A 41 15.87 14.79 -9.93
N ILE A 42 15.09 14.40 -8.89
CA ILE A 42 14.81 12.99 -8.59
C ILE A 42 13.33 12.68 -8.83
N THR A 43 13.06 11.45 -9.22
CA THR A 43 11.71 10.87 -9.20
C THR A 43 11.53 10.14 -7.87
N LEU A 44 10.51 10.51 -7.12
CA LEU A 44 10.18 9.86 -5.84
C LEU A 44 8.95 8.98 -6.01
N GLU A 45 9.13 7.69 -5.85
CA GLU A 45 8.05 6.70 -5.83
C GLU A 45 7.91 6.14 -4.41
N VAL A 46 6.68 6.01 -3.96
CA VAL A 46 6.34 5.56 -2.61
C VAL A 46 5.55 4.27 -2.70
N ALA A 47 6.09 3.19 -2.15
CA ALA A 47 5.35 1.95 -1.94
C ALA A 47 4.27 2.18 -0.87
N CYS A 48 3.01 2.12 -1.26
CA CYS A 48 1.87 2.39 -0.38
C CYS A 48 0.79 1.33 -0.59
N ASP A 49 0.63 0.44 0.38
CA ASP A 49 -0.33 -0.68 0.30
C ASP A 49 -1.67 -0.38 0.99
N VAL A 50 -1.92 0.88 1.33
CA VAL A 50 -3.19 1.35 1.91
C VAL A 50 -3.78 2.45 1.04
N ASN A 51 -5.11 2.48 0.97
CA ASN A 51 -5.86 3.46 0.17
C ASN A 51 -6.49 4.56 1.05
N ASN A 52 -6.24 4.54 2.36
CA ASN A 52 -6.82 5.49 3.30
C ASN A 52 -6.52 6.93 2.87
N PRO A 53 -7.56 7.80 2.73
CA PRO A 53 -7.36 9.22 2.46
C PRO A 53 -6.73 9.93 3.66
N LEU A 54 -6.36 11.18 3.49
CA LEU A 54 -5.81 11.96 4.60
C LEU A 54 -6.84 12.20 5.69
N LEU A 55 -8.09 12.47 5.33
CA LEU A 55 -9.17 12.93 6.21
C LEU A 55 -10.39 11.98 6.17
N GLY A 56 -11.29 12.17 7.13
CA GLY A 56 -12.55 11.44 7.24
C GLY A 56 -12.48 10.20 8.12
N GLU A 57 -13.57 9.44 8.17
CA GLU A 57 -13.68 8.24 9.01
C GLU A 57 -12.65 7.17 8.69
N GLU A 58 -12.27 7.04 7.42
CA GLU A 58 -11.21 6.15 6.93
C GLU A 58 -9.85 6.86 6.84
N GLY A 59 -9.74 8.09 7.34
CA GLY A 59 -8.56 8.93 7.26
C GLY A 59 -7.48 8.61 8.29
N ALA A 60 -6.37 9.33 8.18
CA ALA A 60 -5.16 9.10 8.96
C ALA A 60 -5.40 9.14 10.48
N ALA A 61 -6.16 10.13 10.97
CA ALA A 61 -6.38 10.30 12.40
C ALA A 61 -7.25 9.20 13.00
N HIS A 62 -8.34 8.84 12.31
CA HIS A 62 -9.31 7.88 12.82
C HIS A 62 -8.81 6.45 12.76
N ILE A 63 -8.12 6.07 11.68
CA ILE A 63 -7.64 4.69 11.50
C ILE A 63 -6.35 4.44 12.27
N TYR A 64 -5.38 5.37 12.24
CA TYR A 64 -4.06 5.12 12.80
C TYR A 64 -3.82 5.76 14.17
N GLY A 65 -4.68 6.68 14.61
CA GLY A 65 -4.56 7.34 15.90
C GLY A 65 -4.74 6.39 17.08
N PRO A 66 -5.86 5.64 17.16
CA PRO A 66 -6.17 4.77 18.31
C PRO A 66 -5.09 3.71 18.58
N GLN A 67 -4.58 3.05 17.53
CA GLN A 67 -3.54 2.02 17.69
C GLN A 67 -2.20 2.60 18.18
N LYS A 68 -2.01 3.92 18.07
CA LYS A 68 -0.84 4.65 18.58
C LYS A 68 -1.10 5.29 19.94
N GLY A 69 -2.24 4.97 20.58
CA GLY A 69 -2.60 5.42 21.91
C GLY A 69 -3.32 6.76 21.96
N ALA A 70 -3.79 7.31 20.84
CA ALA A 70 -4.56 8.55 20.85
C ALA A 70 -5.96 8.34 21.43
N THR A 71 -6.36 9.22 22.36
CA THR A 71 -7.74 9.30 22.85
C THR A 71 -8.66 9.89 21.79
N ASN A 72 -9.97 9.72 21.92
CA ASN A 72 -10.96 10.30 20.99
C ASN A 72 -10.81 11.82 20.84
N VAL A 73 -10.46 12.52 21.92
CA VAL A 73 -10.19 13.97 21.90
C VAL A 73 -8.97 14.29 21.07
N GLN A 74 -7.91 13.50 21.21
CA GLN A 74 -6.68 13.67 20.41
C GLN A 74 -6.91 13.31 18.93
N VAL A 75 -7.70 12.27 18.64
CA VAL A 75 -8.09 11.94 17.26
C VAL A 75 -8.80 13.11 16.60
N ALA A 76 -9.80 13.71 17.27
CA ALA A 76 -10.51 14.87 16.75
C ALA A 76 -9.59 16.10 16.57
N MET A 77 -8.65 16.32 17.49
CA MET A 77 -7.66 17.39 17.38
C MET A 77 -6.71 17.18 16.19
N ILE A 78 -6.24 15.95 15.97
CA ILE A 78 -5.37 15.60 14.85
C ILE A 78 -6.13 15.73 13.53
N GLU A 79 -7.37 15.25 13.46
CA GLU A 79 -8.22 15.36 12.26
C GLU A 79 -8.40 16.83 11.85
N ASN A 80 -8.78 17.69 12.80
CA ASN A 80 -8.90 19.13 12.56
C ASN A 80 -7.56 19.76 12.13
N GLY A 81 -6.47 19.34 12.75
CA GLY A 81 -5.13 19.82 12.40
C GLY A 81 -4.69 19.40 10.99
N LEU A 82 -4.96 18.16 10.59
CA LEU A 82 -4.69 17.67 9.24
C LEU A 82 -5.59 18.35 8.20
N SER A 83 -6.86 18.59 8.54
CA SER A 83 -7.78 19.35 7.67
C SER A 83 -7.25 20.77 7.42
N HIS A 84 -6.82 21.45 8.48
CA HIS A 84 -6.22 22.77 8.38
C HIS A 84 -4.92 22.76 7.55
N LEU A 85 -4.04 21.78 7.78
CA LEU A 85 -2.82 21.63 6.98
C LEU A 85 -3.14 21.41 5.49
N ALA A 86 -4.16 20.62 5.18
CA ALA A 86 -4.59 20.40 3.79
C ALA A 86 -5.04 21.71 3.12
N ASP A 87 -5.74 22.59 3.86
CA ASP A 87 -6.12 23.91 3.37
C ASP A 87 -4.91 24.80 3.08
N VAL A 88 -3.91 24.79 3.96
CA VAL A 88 -2.67 25.54 3.78
C VAL A 88 -1.86 24.98 2.61
N ILE A 89 -1.77 23.67 2.47
CA ILE A 89 -1.14 23.02 1.30
C ILE A 89 -1.83 23.46 0.00
N LYS A 90 -3.16 23.40 -0.03
CA LYS A 90 -3.92 23.83 -1.21
C LYS A 90 -3.69 25.30 -1.53
N LYS A 91 -3.68 26.15 -0.52
CA LYS A 91 -3.48 27.60 -0.66
C LYS A 91 -2.08 27.94 -1.18
N ASP A 92 -1.04 27.38 -0.56
CA ASP A 92 0.35 27.80 -0.77
C ASP A 92 1.04 27.03 -1.91
N LEU A 93 0.68 25.73 -2.10
CA LEU A 93 1.29 24.86 -3.11
C LEU A 93 0.38 24.51 -4.27
N GLN A 94 -0.91 24.88 -4.21
CA GLN A 94 -1.93 24.54 -5.22
C GLN A 94 -2.13 23.03 -5.42
N VAL A 95 -1.88 22.23 -4.36
CA VAL A 95 -2.00 20.76 -4.36
C VAL A 95 -3.17 20.34 -3.49
N GLU A 96 -4.03 19.46 -4.02
CA GLU A 96 -5.12 18.85 -3.25
C GLU A 96 -4.68 17.49 -2.68
N VAL A 97 -4.87 17.31 -1.37
CA VAL A 97 -4.42 16.10 -0.66
C VAL A 97 -5.51 15.43 0.19
N ARG A 98 -6.71 16.03 0.29
CA ARG A 98 -7.77 15.55 1.20
C ARG A 98 -8.18 14.12 0.87
N ASP A 99 -8.49 13.88 -0.41
CA ASP A 99 -9.03 12.62 -0.92
C ASP A 99 -7.98 11.80 -1.67
N LEU A 100 -6.69 12.15 -1.47
CA LEU A 100 -5.59 11.41 -2.11
C LEU A 100 -5.57 9.97 -1.59
N SER A 101 -5.75 9.00 -2.48
CA SER A 101 -5.62 7.58 -2.14
C SER A 101 -4.22 7.30 -1.59
N GLY A 102 -4.14 6.71 -0.39
CA GLY A 102 -2.87 6.53 0.32
C GLY A 102 -2.33 7.80 1.01
N GLY A 103 -3.02 8.93 0.90
CA GLY A 103 -2.62 10.17 1.57
C GLY A 103 -2.53 10.05 3.08
N GLY A 104 -3.41 9.22 3.68
CA GLY A 104 -3.42 8.92 5.11
C GLY A 104 -2.33 7.94 5.56
N ALA A 105 -1.62 7.30 4.63
CA ALA A 105 -0.58 6.32 4.96
C ALA A 105 0.42 6.89 5.96
N ALA A 106 0.80 6.05 6.93
CA ALA A 106 1.73 6.40 8.01
C ALA A 106 1.35 7.68 8.78
N GLY A 107 0.03 7.99 8.87
CA GLY A 107 -0.48 9.16 9.60
C GLY A 107 -0.37 10.47 8.83
N GLY A 108 -0.47 10.42 7.49
CA GLY A 108 -0.42 11.59 6.60
C GLY A 108 0.94 11.79 5.93
N LEU A 109 1.90 10.88 6.12
CA LEU A 109 3.19 10.95 5.43
C LEU A 109 3.02 10.85 3.91
N GLY A 110 2.07 10.02 3.43
CA GLY A 110 1.73 9.90 2.01
C GLY A 110 1.34 11.25 1.40
N ALA A 111 0.42 11.97 2.03
CA ALA A 111 0.03 13.30 1.60
C ALA A 111 1.19 14.31 1.59
N GLY A 112 2.06 14.26 2.62
CA GLY A 112 3.23 15.12 2.70
C GLY A 112 4.25 14.85 1.59
N LEU A 113 4.53 13.57 1.28
CA LEU A 113 5.45 13.19 0.20
C LEU A 113 4.90 13.62 -1.17
N PHE A 114 3.60 13.44 -1.37
CA PHE A 114 2.95 13.90 -2.60
C PHE A 114 3.01 15.43 -2.74
N ALA A 115 2.58 16.18 -1.68
CA ALA A 115 2.46 17.64 -1.75
C ALA A 115 3.80 18.36 -1.86
N PHE A 116 4.81 17.92 -1.11
CA PHE A 116 6.08 18.64 -1.00
C PHE A 116 7.12 18.20 -2.04
N TYR A 117 7.04 16.94 -2.50
CA TYR A 117 8.08 16.37 -3.37
C TYR A 117 7.52 15.77 -4.65
N GLN A 118 6.24 15.96 -4.94
CA GLN A 118 5.56 15.41 -6.11
C GLN A 118 5.73 13.89 -6.24
N ALA A 119 5.80 13.20 -5.09
CA ALA A 119 5.96 11.76 -5.05
C ALA A 119 4.76 11.05 -5.67
N THR A 120 5.00 9.97 -6.40
CA THR A 120 3.95 9.09 -6.90
C THR A 120 3.72 7.97 -5.90
N LEU A 121 2.49 7.82 -5.37
CA LEU A 121 2.11 6.70 -4.53
C LEU A 121 1.69 5.54 -5.42
N LYS A 122 2.31 4.37 -5.23
CA LYS A 122 2.02 3.15 -5.98
C LYS A 122 1.82 1.98 -5.02
N PRO A 123 0.97 0.99 -5.36
CA PRO A 123 0.96 -0.27 -4.64
C PRO A 123 2.36 -0.88 -4.57
N GLY A 124 2.77 -1.30 -3.38
CA GLY A 124 4.15 -1.78 -3.16
C GLY A 124 4.51 -2.97 -4.03
N ALA A 125 3.56 -3.90 -4.22
CA ALA A 125 3.76 -5.03 -5.12
C ALA A 125 3.97 -4.60 -6.58
N GLU A 126 3.21 -3.61 -7.09
CA GLU A 126 3.44 -3.10 -8.46
C GLU A 126 4.82 -2.47 -8.61
N LEU A 127 5.20 -1.64 -7.65
CA LEU A 127 6.52 -1.00 -7.66
C LEU A 127 7.66 -2.03 -7.64
N LEU A 128 7.54 -3.06 -6.81
CA LEU A 128 8.54 -4.14 -6.77
C LEU A 128 8.61 -4.93 -8.06
N LEU A 129 7.46 -5.26 -8.67
CA LEU A 129 7.42 -5.97 -9.93
C LEU A 129 8.02 -5.14 -11.08
N ASP A 130 7.87 -3.81 -11.04
CA ASP A 130 8.52 -2.90 -12.00
C ASP A 130 10.04 -2.89 -11.83
N ILE A 131 10.52 -2.72 -10.59
CA ILE A 131 11.96 -2.73 -10.27
C ILE A 131 12.61 -4.06 -10.67
N LEU A 132 11.91 -5.17 -10.42
CA LEU A 132 12.36 -6.51 -10.78
C LEU A 132 12.21 -6.84 -12.27
N ALA A 133 11.65 -5.92 -13.07
CA ALA A 133 11.35 -6.17 -14.48
C ALA A 133 10.55 -7.47 -14.69
N PHE A 134 9.56 -7.72 -13.84
CA PHE A 134 8.79 -8.96 -13.79
C PHE A 134 8.24 -9.39 -15.15
N ASP A 135 7.65 -8.47 -15.91
CA ASP A 135 7.07 -8.76 -17.23
C ASP A 135 8.11 -9.29 -18.22
N LYS A 136 9.37 -8.87 -18.07
CA LYS A 136 10.48 -9.38 -18.90
C LYS A 136 10.86 -10.81 -18.49
N HIS A 137 10.84 -11.09 -17.18
CA HIS A 137 11.22 -12.39 -16.65
C HIS A 137 10.21 -13.50 -16.96
N ILE A 138 8.91 -13.17 -16.97
CA ILE A 138 7.85 -14.15 -17.26
C ILE A 138 7.63 -14.38 -18.76
N LYS A 139 8.31 -13.62 -19.63
CA LYS A 139 8.15 -13.77 -21.06
C LYS A 139 8.60 -15.16 -21.52
N GLY A 140 7.64 -15.94 -22.07
CA GLY A 140 7.87 -17.32 -22.49
C GLY A 140 7.78 -18.35 -21.36
N ALA A 141 7.39 -17.93 -20.14
CA ALA A 141 7.04 -18.88 -19.10
C ALA A 141 5.73 -19.60 -19.43
N CYS A 142 5.65 -20.89 -19.09
CA CYS A 142 4.43 -21.68 -19.25
C CYS A 142 3.40 -21.36 -18.17
N VAL A 143 3.86 -21.02 -16.97
CA VAL A 143 3.02 -20.74 -15.80
C VAL A 143 3.76 -19.83 -14.82
N VAL A 144 3.03 -19.02 -14.08
CA VAL A 144 3.52 -18.31 -12.89
C VAL A 144 2.88 -18.95 -11.66
N ILE A 145 3.68 -19.28 -10.66
CA ILE A 145 3.18 -19.76 -9.36
C ILE A 145 3.40 -18.64 -8.34
N THR A 146 2.36 -18.31 -7.60
CA THR A 146 2.42 -17.36 -6.48
C THR A 146 1.90 -18.02 -5.21
N THR A 147 2.45 -17.60 -4.06
CA THR A 147 2.08 -18.18 -2.77
C THR A 147 1.72 -17.08 -1.78
N GLU A 148 0.80 -17.41 -0.85
CA GLU A 148 0.39 -16.51 0.22
C GLU A 148 -0.05 -17.33 1.44
N GLY A 149 0.01 -16.77 2.64
CA GLY A 149 -0.52 -17.43 3.83
C GLY A 149 -2.04 -17.65 3.74
N LYS A 150 -2.76 -16.66 3.21
CA LYS A 150 -4.23 -16.71 3.09
C LYS A 150 -4.73 -15.91 1.91
N LEU A 151 -5.55 -16.55 1.08
CA LEU A 151 -6.35 -15.89 0.04
C LEU A 151 -7.77 -15.66 0.56
N ASP A 152 -8.23 -14.42 0.46
CA ASP A 152 -9.54 -13.96 0.94
C ASP A 152 -10.09 -12.83 0.05
N VAL A 153 -11.23 -12.26 0.44
CA VAL A 153 -11.84 -11.12 -0.26
C VAL A 153 -10.85 -9.95 -0.42
N GLN A 154 -9.98 -9.73 0.57
CA GLN A 154 -8.99 -8.65 0.52
C GLN A 154 -7.90 -8.88 -0.54
N THR A 155 -7.71 -10.11 -1.01
CA THR A 155 -6.77 -10.43 -2.09
C THR A 155 -7.12 -9.65 -3.37
N GLY A 156 -8.42 -9.47 -3.64
CA GLY A 156 -8.91 -8.66 -4.76
C GLY A 156 -8.59 -7.16 -4.68
N PHE A 157 -8.32 -6.66 -3.47
CA PHE A 157 -8.04 -5.24 -3.22
C PHE A 157 -6.56 -4.85 -3.35
N GLY A 158 -5.76 -5.61 -4.10
CA GLY A 158 -4.39 -5.21 -4.46
C GLY A 158 -3.28 -5.89 -3.67
N LYS A 159 -3.55 -7.03 -3.01
CA LYS A 159 -2.48 -7.87 -2.46
C LYS A 159 -1.58 -8.42 -3.58
N ALA A 160 -0.33 -8.70 -3.25
CA ALA A 160 0.70 -9.12 -4.20
C ALA A 160 0.28 -10.26 -5.15
N PRO A 161 -0.36 -11.36 -4.71
CA PRO A 161 -0.76 -12.43 -5.61
C PRO A 161 -1.70 -11.98 -6.73
N ALA A 162 -2.69 -11.12 -6.44
CA ALA A 162 -3.62 -10.64 -7.46
C ALA A 162 -2.94 -9.67 -8.45
N ILE A 163 -1.98 -8.87 -7.99
CA ILE A 163 -1.20 -7.99 -8.88
C ILE A 163 -0.33 -8.84 -9.81
N VAL A 164 0.34 -9.85 -9.28
CA VAL A 164 1.14 -10.83 -10.06
C VAL A 164 0.26 -11.50 -11.12
N ALA A 165 -0.91 -12.02 -10.70
CA ALA A 165 -1.83 -12.71 -11.62
C ALA A 165 -2.33 -11.79 -12.74
N LYS A 166 -2.75 -10.57 -12.42
CA LYS A 166 -3.17 -9.57 -13.42
C LYS A 166 -2.07 -9.20 -14.40
N ARG A 167 -0.83 -9.07 -13.92
CA ARG A 167 0.32 -8.76 -14.79
C ARG A 167 0.69 -9.94 -15.70
N ALA A 168 0.73 -11.15 -15.15
CA ALA A 168 0.97 -12.37 -15.92
C ALA A 168 -0.10 -12.58 -17.01
N ALA A 169 -1.38 -12.40 -16.65
CA ALA A 169 -2.47 -12.50 -17.61
C ALA A 169 -2.36 -11.53 -18.79
N LYS A 170 -1.85 -10.31 -18.58
CA LYS A 170 -1.58 -9.34 -19.66
C LYS A 170 -0.51 -9.85 -20.64
N GLN A 171 0.37 -10.76 -20.21
CA GLN A 171 1.39 -11.39 -21.03
C GLN A 171 0.93 -12.76 -21.60
N GLY A 172 -0.32 -13.15 -21.32
CA GLY A 172 -0.85 -14.45 -21.73
C GLY A 172 -0.29 -15.62 -20.93
N VAL A 173 0.30 -15.37 -19.76
CA VAL A 173 0.86 -16.41 -18.89
C VAL A 173 -0.13 -16.72 -17.78
N PRO A 174 -0.61 -17.99 -17.66
CA PRO A 174 -1.52 -18.37 -16.59
C PRO A 174 -0.84 -18.31 -15.23
N THR A 175 -1.58 -17.93 -14.20
CA THR A 175 -1.09 -17.87 -12.82
C THR A 175 -1.83 -18.85 -11.95
N ILE A 176 -1.10 -19.65 -11.21
CA ILE A 176 -1.61 -20.56 -10.18
C ILE A 176 -1.24 -19.99 -8.81
N ALA A 177 -2.22 -19.91 -7.91
CA ALA A 177 -1.96 -19.55 -6.51
C ALA A 177 -2.04 -20.78 -5.61
N ILE A 178 -1.06 -20.91 -4.71
CA ILE A 178 -1.08 -21.90 -3.63
C ILE A 178 -1.03 -21.15 -2.31
N ALA A 179 -2.07 -21.29 -1.50
CA ALA A 179 -2.19 -20.59 -0.23
C ALA A 179 -2.28 -21.55 0.96
N GLY A 180 -1.83 -21.11 2.13
CA GLY A 180 -2.07 -21.85 3.36
C GLY A 180 -3.57 -22.10 3.56
N GLN A 181 -4.37 -21.04 3.43
CA GLN A 181 -5.83 -21.11 3.50
C GLN A 181 -6.49 -20.31 2.38
N ILE A 182 -7.68 -20.73 1.98
CA ILE A 182 -8.57 -19.98 1.09
C ILE A 182 -9.88 -19.71 1.83
N GLU A 183 -10.21 -18.44 2.05
CA GLU A 183 -11.48 -18.01 2.62
C GLU A 183 -12.25 -17.15 1.61
N GLY A 184 -13.55 -17.32 1.57
CA GLY A 184 -14.43 -16.55 0.71
C GLY A 184 -15.12 -17.43 -0.34
N GLN A 185 -16.26 -18.02 0.08
CA GLN A 185 -17.13 -18.67 -0.88
C GLN A 185 -17.66 -17.63 -1.88
N GLY A 186 -17.58 -17.94 -3.17
CA GLY A 186 -18.14 -17.11 -4.24
C GLY A 186 -17.16 -16.06 -4.81
N ILE A 187 -15.89 -16.07 -4.45
CA ILE A 187 -14.89 -15.22 -5.11
C ILE A 187 -14.60 -15.77 -6.49
N ASP A 188 -14.75 -14.92 -7.50
CA ASP A 188 -14.32 -15.24 -8.88
C ASP A 188 -12.80 -15.01 -9.02
N TRP A 189 -12.03 -16.06 -8.76
CA TRP A 189 -10.58 -16.04 -8.87
C TRP A 189 -10.11 -15.80 -10.30
N GLN A 190 -10.88 -16.22 -11.30
CA GLN A 190 -10.54 -15.98 -12.71
C GLN A 190 -10.66 -14.50 -13.06
N ALA A 191 -11.68 -13.81 -12.55
CA ALA A 191 -11.80 -12.37 -12.70
C ALA A 191 -10.63 -11.60 -12.05
N LEU A 192 -9.99 -12.18 -11.02
CA LEU A 192 -8.79 -11.64 -10.40
C LEU A 192 -7.49 -11.99 -11.15
N GLY A 193 -7.56 -12.79 -12.21
CA GLY A 193 -6.44 -13.17 -13.08
C GLY A 193 -5.79 -14.50 -12.75
N PHE A 194 -6.34 -15.28 -11.80
CA PHE A 194 -5.82 -16.62 -11.49
C PHE A 194 -6.43 -17.65 -12.43
N ALA A 195 -5.61 -18.52 -12.99
CA ALA A 195 -6.09 -19.69 -13.71
C ALA A 195 -6.62 -20.75 -12.76
N GLN A 196 -5.92 -20.96 -11.66
CA GLN A 196 -6.30 -21.92 -10.61
C GLN A 196 -5.82 -21.43 -9.25
N VAL A 197 -6.50 -21.85 -8.18
CA VAL A 197 -6.12 -21.59 -6.79
C VAL A 197 -6.22 -22.87 -5.97
N TYR A 198 -5.24 -23.10 -5.08
CA TYR A 198 -5.15 -24.29 -4.24
C TYR A 198 -4.89 -23.90 -2.80
N SER A 199 -5.51 -24.64 -1.87
CA SER A 199 -5.25 -24.53 -0.43
C SER A 199 -4.32 -25.64 0.04
N LEU A 200 -3.48 -25.35 1.04
CA LEU A 200 -2.77 -26.38 1.80
C LEU A 200 -3.67 -27.00 2.87
N CYS A 201 -4.63 -26.22 3.40
CA CYS A 201 -5.64 -26.74 4.30
C CYS A 201 -6.78 -27.43 3.51
N ASP A 202 -7.27 -28.53 4.06
CA ASP A 202 -8.42 -29.30 3.60
C ASP A 202 -9.19 -29.88 4.80
N ASP A 203 -10.03 -30.89 4.58
CA ASP A 203 -10.81 -31.51 5.65
C ASP A 203 -9.95 -32.26 6.69
N ASP A 204 -8.74 -32.68 6.30
CA ASP A 204 -7.80 -33.44 7.17
C ASP A 204 -6.64 -32.57 7.70
N ILE A 205 -6.40 -31.41 7.08
CA ILE A 205 -5.28 -30.51 7.38
C ILE A 205 -5.81 -29.18 7.85
N ASP A 206 -5.72 -28.91 9.15
CA ASP A 206 -6.07 -27.63 9.74
C ASP A 206 -4.95 -26.57 9.57
N ALA A 207 -5.24 -25.33 9.97
CA ALA A 207 -4.32 -24.20 9.81
C ALA A 207 -3.05 -24.35 10.66
N ASP A 208 -3.16 -24.89 11.87
CA ASP A 208 -2.02 -25.01 12.79
C ASP A 208 -1.06 -26.08 12.27
N TYR A 209 -1.61 -27.20 11.78
CA TYR A 209 -0.81 -28.23 11.13
C TYR A 209 -0.16 -27.70 9.84
N ALA A 210 -0.93 -27.00 9.01
CA ALA A 210 -0.40 -26.41 7.77
C ALA A 210 0.72 -25.40 8.03
N MET A 211 0.61 -24.54 9.04
CA MET A 211 1.67 -23.61 9.42
C MET A 211 2.94 -24.32 9.89
N SER A 212 2.79 -25.36 10.71
CA SER A 212 3.94 -26.11 11.25
C SER A 212 4.64 -26.99 10.22
N HIS A 213 3.95 -27.38 9.15
CA HIS A 213 4.45 -28.25 8.07
C HIS A 213 4.46 -27.57 6.69
N ALA A 214 4.42 -26.23 6.66
CA ALA A 214 4.20 -25.45 5.44
C ALA A 214 5.18 -25.81 4.31
N ALA A 215 6.46 -26.03 4.61
CA ALA A 215 7.45 -26.35 3.60
C ALA A 215 7.16 -27.67 2.87
N CYS A 216 6.87 -28.73 3.63
CA CYS A 216 6.58 -30.06 3.08
C CYS A 216 5.27 -30.04 2.28
N LEU A 217 4.21 -29.48 2.87
CA LEU A 217 2.90 -29.38 2.21
C LEU A 217 2.94 -28.53 0.93
N LEU A 218 3.72 -27.43 0.94
CA LEU A 218 3.90 -26.59 -0.25
C LEU A 218 4.65 -27.35 -1.35
N GLU A 219 5.70 -28.09 -1.01
CA GLU A 219 6.45 -28.92 -1.96
C GLU A 219 5.53 -29.98 -2.60
N GLU A 220 4.84 -30.77 -1.79
CA GLU A 220 3.91 -31.81 -2.25
C GLU A 220 2.78 -31.22 -3.12
N LYS A 221 2.14 -30.15 -2.66
CA LYS A 221 1.07 -29.50 -3.41
C LYS A 221 1.57 -28.92 -4.74
N THR A 222 2.75 -28.30 -4.74
CA THR A 222 3.35 -27.76 -5.96
C THR A 222 3.63 -28.86 -6.97
N GLN A 223 4.18 -30.00 -6.54
CA GLN A 223 4.42 -31.14 -7.42
C GLN A 223 3.11 -31.64 -8.03
N GLN A 224 2.07 -31.86 -7.22
CA GLN A 224 0.75 -32.31 -7.70
C GLN A 224 0.14 -31.33 -8.73
N VAL A 225 0.23 -30.03 -8.45
CA VAL A 225 -0.31 -28.98 -9.31
C VAL A 225 0.43 -28.92 -10.65
N ILE A 226 1.75 -29.03 -10.63
CA ILE A 226 2.58 -28.98 -11.83
C ILE A 226 2.35 -30.23 -12.68
N ASP A 227 2.33 -31.42 -12.07
CA ASP A 227 2.06 -32.67 -12.79
C ASP A 227 0.68 -32.64 -13.46
N GLY A 228 -0.35 -32.13 -12.78
CA GLY A 228 -1.65 -31.94 -13.35
C GLY A 228 -1.70 -30.91 -14.48
N PHE A 229 -1.03 -29.78 -14.30
CA PHE A 229 -1.01 -28.70 -15.30
C PHE A 229 -0.36 -29.09 -16.63
N PHE A 230 0.65 -29.93 -16.61
CA PHE A 230 1.35 -30.41 -17.83
C PHE A 230 0.81 -31.74 -18.37
N ALA A 231 -0.18 -32.38 -17.69
CA ALA A 231 -0.83 -33.59 -18.17
C ALA A 231 -2.01 -33.29 -19.13
N GLU A 232 -2.51 -32.07 -19.14
CA GLU A 232 -3.54 -31.55 -20.05
C GLU A 232 -2.90 -30.95 -21.32
#